data_942abd32fa03c191a061035804cb6d68
#
_entry.id   942abd32fa03c191a061035804cb6d68
#
_cell.length_a   1.000
_cell.length_b   1.000
_cell.length_c   1.000
_cell.angle_alpha   90.00
_cell.angle_beta   90.00
_cell.angle_gamma   90.00
#
_symmetry.space_group_name_H-M   'P 1'
#
loop_
_entity.id
_entity.type
_entity.pdbx_description
1 polymer ?
#
loop_
_entity_poly.entity_id
_entity_poly.type
_entity_poly.pdbx_seq_one_letter_code
_entity_poly.pdbx_strand_id
1 'polypeptide(L)'
;ISYPLHTTRPNPQPIGELVVDVKLGSDVPLKSIYSPTHDVDVYRKSDEEARVGFEGKKVQPDRDFVLYYATSEDEFGANLIANRERGEDGFFMVLLAPKTRFSEDEIPSKDVVFVFDTSGSMAGEKIDQARKALIFCLDNLNPSDRFNVITFATSVRSFADDMKAATDDNVEDAIDFAKKMKAVGGTNIDEAVPAAIEMLGKAKGASMVIFLTDGYPTVGETDTDDLVEKISDANDEDNRLFTFGVGDEINTQLLDRLTKDNGGAAEYVRPSEDIEVKVSRFYGKIAHPVLTDIEMKIAGVKTHDVYPSKLGDLFAGTEIRVLGRYDGEGDAVLHLTGDGPKGERGFEYNIYMPQREAEHGFIPRLWAIRKVGYLLDEIRLRGENKELKDEIVQLALTYGIVTPYTSFLVNEDETVIARAPAETRRAFERAQAVHEDFAADAVGGMGGYGGLQAGAYSGLGARGGGAMAMPGMMGGGGMMGGGMPGMAAGIPAAPRAALKLGRAVVDATTGEGAVVAAQGIRGMQVNDNELVLDQRAVQNIGRSTFYYDPDTDTWTDSRFDERVRTVEIQRDSEAFRQVITARPTLARYFAQGPRVTYRLGAVNLRVGDTGLENLSDDQLQELLR
;
A
#
# COMPACT_ATOMS: atom_id res chain seq x y z
N ILE A 1 -8.24 -11.78 16.94
CA ILE A 1 -8.81 -13.04 16.47
C ILE A 1 -7.76 -13.72 15.62
N SER A 2 -7.47 -15.00 15.89
CA SER A 2 -6.58 -15.80 15.05
C SER A 2 -7.28 -17.11 14.68
N TYR A 3 -7.19 -17.47 13.40
CA TYR A 3 -7.69 -18.75 12.90
C TYR A 3 -6.54 -19.50 12.21
N PRO A 4 -6.18 -20.72 12.67
CA PRO A 4 -5.02 -21.45 12.16
C PRO A 4 -5.30 -21.98 10.74
N LEU A 5 -4.55 -21.48 9.78
CA LEU A 5 -4.51 -21.95 8.40
C LEU A 5 -3.13 -22.52 8.05
N HIS A 6 -2.10 -22.08 8.75
CA HIS A 6 -0.73 -22.50 8.51
C HIS A 6 -0.54 -24.00 8.72
N THR A 7 0.13 -24.65 7.80
CA THR A 7 0.52 -26.05 7.90
C THR A 7 2.03 -26.21 7.81
N THR A 8 2.60 -27.01 8.71
CA THR A 8 4.03 -27.35 8.74
C THR A 8 4.42 -28.46 7.74
N ARG A 9 3.48 -28.92 6.90
CA ARG A 9 3.77 -29.95 5.90
C ARG A 9 4.67 -29.36 4.80
N PRO A 10 5.74 -30.05 4.39
CA PRO A 10 6.51 -29.66 3.22
C PRO A 10 5.60 -29.67 1.97
N ASN A 11 5.67 -28.64 1.15
CA ASN A 11 4.85 -28.46 -0.06
C ASN A 11 3.34 -28.69 0.16
N PRO A 12 2.67 -27.88 0.98
CA PRO A 12 1.24 -28.02 1.17
C PRO A 12 0.51 -27.73 -0.15
N GLN A 13 -0.54 -28.51 -0.43
CA GLN A 13 -1.39 -28.24 -1.58
C GLN A 13 -2.15 -26.92 -1.35
N PRO A 14 -2.24 -26.03 -2.36
CA PRO A 14 -3.04 -24.84 -2.26
C PRO A 14 -4.50 -25.17 -1.94
N ILE A 15 -5.12 -24.38 -1.08
CA ILE A 15 -6.55 -24.44 -0.83
C ILE A 15 -7.26 -23.93 -2.08
N GLY A 16 -8.10 -24.73 -2.70
CA GLY A 16 -8.76 -24.43 -3.97
C GLY A 16 -9.60 -23.16 -3.88
N GLU A 17 -10.36 -23.01 -2.82
CA GLU A 17 -11.16 -21.82 -2.50
C GLU A 17 -11.20 -21.65 -0.97
N LEU A 18 -10.85 -20.47 -0.51
CA LEU A 18 -10.89 -20.08 0.90
C LEU A 18 -11.80 -18.86 1.05
N VAL A 19 -12.82 -19.00 1.88
CA VAL A 19 -13.71 -17.91 2.27
C VAL A 19 -13.65 -17.77 3.78
N VAL A 20 -13.36 -16.57 4.26
CA VAL A 20 -13.40 -16.21 5.67
C VAL A 20 -14.45 -15.11 5.85
N ASP A 21 -15.39 -15.32 6.76
CA ASP A 21 -16.47 -14.38 7.07
C ASP A 21 -16.54 -14.20 8.59
N VAL A 22 -16.11 -13.03 9.07
CA VAL A 22 -16.09 -12.69 10.50
C VAL A 22 -17.15 -11.62 10.77
N LYS A 23 -18.02 -11.89 11.74
CA LYS A 23 -18.97 -10.89 12.27
C LYS A 23 -18.43 -10.38 13.58
N LEU A 24 -18.20 -9.08 13.66
CA LEU A 24 -17.82 -8.38 14.88
C LEU A 24 -19.05 -7.67 15.46
N GLY A 25 -19.27 -7.85 16.74
CA GLY A 25 -20.24 -7.10 17.52
C GLY A 25 -19.61 -6.70 18.85
N SER A 26 -19.84 -5.47 19.28
CA SER A 26 -19.26 -4.89 20.49
C SER A 26 -20.25 -3.93 21.12
N ASP A 27 -20.21 -3.80 22.45
CA ASP A 27 -20.99 -2.78 23.19
C ASP A 27 -20.30 -1.40 23.16
N VAL A 28 -19.05 -1.34 22.66
CA VAL A 28 -18.22 -0.13 22.51
C VAL A 28 -17.90 0.05 21.04
N PRO A 29 -17.91 1.28 20.50
CA PRO A 29 -17.65 1.53 19.08
C PRO A 29 -16.36 0.89 18.58
N LEU A 30 -16.46 0.18 17.46
CA LEU A 30 -15.34 -0.41 16.73
C LEU A 30 -14.58 0.71 16.01
N LYS A 31 -13.29 0.92 16.32
CA LYS A 31 -12.44 1.93 15.69
C LYS A 31 -11.65 1.35 14.53
N SER A 32 -10.62 0.60 14.80
CA SER A 32 -9.78 -0.03 13.79
C SER A 32 -10.17 -1.48 13.60
N ILE A 33 -10.14 -1.94 12.34
CA ILE A 33 -10.28 -3.36 11.97
C ILE A 33 -9.21 -3.62 10.92
N TYR A 34 -8.27 -4.50 11.23
CA TYR A 34 -7.08 -4.71 10.42
C TYR A 34 -6.61 -6.17 10.43
N SER A 35 -6.23 -6.69 9.27
CA SER A 35 -5.55 -7.98 9.14
C SER A 35 -4.14 -7.80 8.55
N PRO A 36 -3.06 -8.17 9.27
CA PRO A 36 -1.70 -8.14 8.74
C PRO A 36 -1.40 -9.29 7.79
N THR A 37 -2.27 -10.29 7.72
CA THR A 37 -1.99 -11.55 7.02
C THR A 37 -2.81 -11.75 5.76
N HIS A 38 -4.00 -11.13 5.67
CA HIS A 38 -4.92 -11.27 4.55
C HIS A 38 -5.52 -9.92 4.17
N ASP A 39 -5.74 -9.71 2.90
CA ASP A 39 -6.44 -8.52 2.41
C ASP A 39 -7.94 -8.70 2.62
N VAL A 40 -8.49 -7.99 3.59
CA VAL A 40 -9.86 -8.17 4.05
C VAL A 40 -10.74 -7.00 3.63
N ASP A 41 -11.95 -7.32 3.20
CA ASP A 41 -13.02 -6.34 3.00
C ASP A 41 -13.77 -6.12 4.31
N VAL A 42 -13.86 -4.85 4.74
CA VAL A 42 -14.56 -4.46 5.97
C VAL A 42 -15.85 -3.72 5.63
N TYR A 43 -16.98 -4.33 5.96
CA TYR A 43 -18.29 -3.71 5.86
C TYR A 43 -18.81 -3.36 7.25
N ARG A 44 -18.96 -2.06 7.56
CA ARG A 44 -19.51 -1.57 8.81
C ARG A 44 -21.02 -1.38 8.69
N LYS A 45 -21.77 -2.09 9.53
CA LYS A 45 -23.24 -1.97 9.61
C LYS A 45 -23.65 -0.86 10.57
N SER A 46 -22.92 -0.71 11.68
CA SER A 46 -23.04 0.37 12.66
C SER A 46 -21.67 0.65 13.27
N ASP A 47 -21.60 1.53 14.25
CA ASP A 47 -20.37 1.80 15.00
C ASP A 47 -19.93 0.57 15.81
N GLU A 48 -20.89 -0.27 16.24
CA GLU A 48 -20.67 -1.46 17.07
C GLU A 48 -20.68 -2.77 16.28
N GLU A 49 -21.13 -2.76 15.00
CA GLU A 49 -21.25 -3.98 14.20
C GLU A 49 -20.48 -3.86 12.87
N ALA A 50 -19.61 -4.84 12.59
CA ALA A 50 -18.91 -4.96 11.32
C ALA A 50 -18.90 -6.41 10.82
N ARG A 51 -18.79 -6.57 9.50
CA ARG A 51 -18.52 -7.83 8.83
C ARG A 51 -17.20 -7.73 8.09
N VAL A 52 -16.33 -8.70 8.28
CA VAL A 52 -15.00 -8.76 7.66
C VAL A 52 -14.94 -10.00 6.79
N GLY A 53 -14.68 -9.81 5.51
CA GLY A 53 -14.63 -10.87 4.51
C GLY A 53 -13.25 -11.02 3.89
N PHE A 54 -12.88 -12.25 3.57
CA PHE A 54 -11.76 -12.59 2.69
C PHE A 54 -12.17 -13.72 1.77
N GLU A 55 -11.91 -13.59 0.48
CA GLU A 55 -12.12 -14.64 -0.51
C GLU A 55 -10.85 -14.82 -1.35
N GLY A 56 -10.38 -16.06 -1.47
CA GLY A 56 -9.19 -16.36 -2.27
C GLY A 56 -9.29 -17.72 -2.97
N LYS A 57 -8.72 -17.80 -4.18
CA LYS A 57 -8.58 -19.04 -4.95
C LYS A 57 -7.12 -19.46 -4.99
N LYS A 58 -6.87 -20.78 -4.87
CA LYS A 58 -5.52 -21.36 -4.82
C LYS A 58 -4.64 -20.71 -3.74
N VAL A 59 -5.22 -20.51 -2.55
CA VAL A 59 -4.55 -19.88 -1.41
C VAL A 59 -3.55 -20.86 -0.81
N GLN A 60 -2.30 -20.42 -0.66
CA GLN A 60 -1.30 -21.21 0.04
C GLN A 60 -1.56 -21.14 1.56
N PRO A 61 -1.63 -22.29 2.26
CA PRO A 61 -1.84 -22.34 3.71
C PRO A 61 -0.51 -22.11 4.46
N ASP A 62 0.06 -20.95 4.28
CA ASP A 62 1.42 -20.57 4.67
C ASP A 62 1.43 -19.67 5.91
N ARG A 63 0.28 -19.12 6.26
CA ARG A 63 0.08 -18.24 7.41
C ARG A 63 -1.32 -18.40 7.99
N ASP A 64 -1.46 -18.09 9.27
CA ASP A 64 -2.75 -18.04 9.93
C ASP A 64 -3.53 -16.80 9.51
N PHE A 65 -4.86 -16.90 9.50
CA PHE A 65 -5.68 -15.71 9.41
C PHE A 65 -5.67 -14.98 10.75
N VAL A 66 -5.23 -13.74 10.76
CA VAL A 66 -5.16 -12.90 11.95
C VAL A 66 -5.94 -11.61 11.71
N LEU A 67 -6.84 -11.28 12.64
CA LEU A 67 -7.63 -10.05 12.61
C LEU A 67 -7.47 -9.31 13.92
N TYR A 68 -6.99 -8.08 13.85
CA TYR A 68 -6.98 -7.11 14.95
C TYR A 68 -8.18 -6.21 14.83
N TYR A 69 -8.78 -5.86 15.95
CA TYR A 69 -9.77 -4.80 16.04
C TYR A 69 -9.59 -4.04 17.35
N ALA A 70 -9.92 -2.76 17.34
CA ALA A 70 -9.88 -1.91 18.51
C ALA A 70 -11.25 -1.27 18.76
N THR A 71 -11.57 -1.05 20.01
CA THR A 71 -12.80 -0.37 20.46
C THR A 71 -12.44 0.85 21.29
N SER A 72 -13.19 1.94 21.18
CA SER A 72 -13.05 3.13 22.03
C SER A 72 -14.32 3.95 21.99
N GLU A 73 -14.66 4.58 23.11
CA GLU A 73 -15.70 5.62 23.21
C GLU A 73 -15.22 6.98 22.66
N ASP A 74 -13.91 7.17 22.53
CA ASP A 74 -13.33 8.42 22.05
C ASP A 74 -13.75 8.72 20.60
N GLU A 75 -13.81 10.00 20.24
CA GLU A 75 -14.12 10.43 18.88
C GLU A 75 -13.04 9.95 17.89
N PHE A 76 -11.77 10.05 18.28
CA PHE A 76 -10.64 9.47 17.57
C PHE A 76 -10.03 8.37 18.41
N GLY A 77 -9.87 7.18 17.83
CA GLY A 77 -9.17 6.06 18.45
C GLY A 77 -7.70 6.06 18.05
N ALA A 78 -6.81 5.99 19.04
CA ALA A 78 -5.39 5.69 18.82
C ALA A 78 -5.06 4.37 19.51
N ASN A 79 -4.66 3.38 18.74
CA ASN A 79 -4.29 2.07 19.25
C ASN A 79 -2.83 1.78 18.91
N LEU A 80 -2.01 1.53 19.93
CA LEU A 80 -0.60 1.19 19.77
C LEU A 80 -0.38 -0.29 20.02
N ILE A 81 0.28 -0.94 19.10
CA ILE A 81 0.85 -2.28 19.26
C ILE A 81 2.36 -2.24 19.05
N ALA A 82 3.08 -3.06 19.80
CA ALA A 82 4.53 -3.05 19.79
C ALA A 82 5.11 -4.45 19.61
N ASN A 83 6.36 -4.52 19.16
CA ASN A 83 7.17 -5.72 19.14
C ASN A 83 8.60 -5.39 19.57
N ARG A 84 9.15 -6.12 20.52
CA ARG A 84 10.53 -5.92 20.99
C ARG A 84 11.13 -7.19 21.53
N GLU A 85 12.36 -7.49 21.13
CA GLU A 85 13.20 -8.49 21.80
C GLU A 85 14.10 -7.84 22.83
N ARG A 86 14.47 -8.61 23.83
CA ARG A 86 15.31 -8.12 24.91
C ARG A 86 16.68 -7.66 24.40
N GLY A 87 17.03 -6.41 24.71
CA GLY A 87 18.33 -5.83 24.35
C GLY A 87 18.41 -5.25 22.95
N GLU A 88 17.28 -5.20 22.24
CA GLU A 88 17.17 -4.55 20.93
C GLU A 88 16.18 -3.38 20.99
N ASP A 89 16.26 -2.46 20.00
CA ASP A 89 15.24 -1.44 19.80
C ASP A 89 13.90 -2.08 19.47
N GLY A 90 12.85 -1.50 20.02
CA GLY A 90 11.49 -1.94 19.72
C GLY A 90 10.96 -1.37 18.41
N PHE A 91 9.90 -1.99 17.94
CA PHE A 91 9.08 -1.53 16.83
C PHE A 91 7.65 -1.28 17.34
N PHE A 92 7.01 -0.27 16.81
CA PHE A 92 5.61 0.02 17.11
C PHE A 92 4.80 0.30 15.86
N MET A 93 3.51 0.07 15.96
CA MET A 93 2.50 0.51 15.00
C MET A 93 1.37 1.22 15.76
N VAL A 94 1.06 2.43 15.35
CA VAL A 94 -0.11 3.19 15.81
C VAL A 94 -1.17 3.16 14.73
N LEU A 95 -2.38 2.81 15.11
CA LEU A 95 -3.58 2.86 14.29
C LEU A 95 -4.43 4.04 14.75
N LEU A 96 -4.55 5.05 13.90
CA LEU A 96 -5.37 6.24 14.15
C LEU A 96 -6.64 6.13 13.33
N ALA A 97 -7.79 6.06 13.96
CA ALA A 97 -9.07 5.94 13.29
C ALA A 97 -10.11 6.86 13.92
N PRO A 98 -10.89 7.63 13.13
CA PRO A 98 -11.99 8.43 13.64
C PRO A 98 -13.17 7.53 14.00
N LYS A 99 -14.20 8.10 14.63
CA LYS A 99 -15.51 7.46 14.69
C LYS A 99 -16.05 7.23 13.27
N THR A 100 -16.94 6.28 13.12
CA THR A 100 -17.42 5.86 11.79
C THR A 100 -18.51 6.76 11.21
N ARG A 101 -19.23 7.49 12.07
CA ARG A 101 -20.32 8.38 11.67
C ARG A 101 -20.09 9.77 12.25
N PHE A 102 -20.24 10.74 11.38
CA PHE A 102 -20.20 12.16 11.71
C PHE A 102 -21.54 12.78 11.31
N SER A 103 -22.06 13.68 12.13
CA SER A 103 -23.14 14.55 11.72
C SER A 103 -22.61 15.66 10.79
N GLU A 104 -23.47 16.28 10.01
CA GLU A 104 -23.06 17.32 9.04
C GLU A 104 -22.30 18.48 9.70
N ASP A 105 -22.63 18.83 10.94
CA ASP A 105 -21.97 19.88 11.72
C ASP A 105 -20.59 19.47 12.32
N GLU A 106 -20.26 18.20 12.26
CA GLU A 106 -18.97 17.65 12.69
C GLU A 106 -17.98 17.47 11.53
N ILE A 107 -18.44 17.62 10.28
CA ILE A 107 -17.59 17.55 9.10
C ILE A 107 -17.20 18.97 8.70
N PRO A 108 -15.89 19.31 8.66
CA PRO A 108 -15.45 20.60 8.14
C PRO A 108 -15.90 20.78 6.70
N SER A 109 -16.35 21.99 6.36
CA SER A 109 -16.49 22.35 4.95
C SER A 109 -15.12 22.33 4.27
N LYS A 110 -15.09 21.94 3.02
CA LYS A 110 -13.88 21.96 2.20
C LYS A 110 -14.02 22.90 1.01
N ASP A 111 -12.88 23.38 0.55
CA ASP A 111 -12.75 24.10 -0.70
C ASP A 111 -12.07 23.19 -1.72
N VAL A 112 -12.72 22.95 -2.87
CA VAL A 112 -12.21 22.02 -3.88
C VAL A 112 -12.16 22.68 -5.26
N VAL A 113 -10.99 22.65 -5.90
CA VAL A 113 -10.88 22.99 -7.32
C VAL A 113 -10.57 21.74 -8.13
N PHE A 114 -11.46 21.41 -9.06
CA PHE A 114 -11.28 20.32 -9.99
C PHE A 114 -10.56 20.83 -11.24
N VAL A 115 -9.39 20.29 -11.55
CA VAL A 115 -8.54 20.68 -12.69
C VAL A 115 -8.42 19.51 -13.64
N PHE A 116 -9.13 19.57 -14.76
CA PHE A 116 -9.27 18.45 -15.68
C PHE A 116 -8.68 18.75 -17.05
N ASP A 117 -7.78 17.86 -17.47
CA ASP A 117 -7.15 17.91 -18.79
C ASP A 117 -8.19 17.68 -19.90
N THR A 118 -8.18 18.57 -20.89
CA THR A 118 -8.96 18.49 -22.11
C THR A 118 -8.08 18.61 -23.36
N SER A 119 -6.79 18.24 -23.24
CA SER A 119 -5.86 18.20 -24.36
C SER A 119 -6.24 17.13 -25.40
N GLY A 120 -5.59 17.17 -26.56
CA GLY A 120 -5.93 16.29 -27.68
C GLY A 120 -5.77 14.81 -27.38
N SER A 121 -4.85 14.41 -26.48
CA SER A 121 -4.60 13.04 -26.02
C SER A 121 -5.77 12.44 -25.23
N MET A 122 -6.58 13.28 -24.59
CA MET A 122 -7.81 12.88 -23.89
C MET A 122 -8.95 12.47 -24.80
N ALA A 123 -8.81 12.58 -26.14
CA ALA A 123 -9.89 12.30 -27.08
C ALA A 123 -10.43 10.86 -26.99
N GLY A 124 -11.73 10.70 -27.27
CA GLY A 124 -12.41 9.40 -27.26
C GLY A 124 -12.91 9.01 -25.88
N GLU A 125 -12.65 7.80 -25.45
CA GLU A 125 -13.18 7.23 -24.21
C GLU A 125 -12.67 7.94 -22.95
N LYS A 126 -11.41 8.41 -22.94
CA LYS A 126 -10.81 9.10 -21.80
C LYS A 126 -11.59 10.35 -21.38
N ILE A 127 -11.92 11.24 -22.33
CA ILE A 127 -12.68 12.46 -22.02
C ILE A 127 -14.10 12.16 -21.55
N ASP A 128 -14.71 11.08 -22.06
CA ASP A 128 -16.05 10.67 -21.64
C ASP A 128 -16.05 10.11 -20.21
N GLN A 129 -15.07 9.30 -19.87
CA GLN A 129 -14.86 8.79 -18.51
C GLN A 129 -14.47 9.90 -17.53
N ALA A 130 -13.55 10.81 -17.93
CA ALA A 130 -13.16 11.97 -17.11
C ALA A 130 -14.36 12.88 -16.81
N ARG A 131 -15.24 13.10 -17.80
CA ARG A 131 -16.48 13.87 -17.62
C ARG A 131 -17.42 13.23 -16.61
N LYS A 132 -17.61 11.92 -16.67
CA LYS A 132 -18.45 11.18 -15.72
C LYS A 132 -17.85 11.22 -14.30
N ALA A 133 -16.52 11.07 -14.21
CA ALA A 133 -15.80 11.17 -12.93
C ALA A 133 -16.00 12.57 -12.31
N LEU A 134 -15.87 13.63 -13.10
CA LEU A 134 -16.11 15.00 -12.63
C LEU A 134 -17.56 15.20 -12.17
N ILE A 135 -18.54 14.73 -12.94
CA ILE A 135 -19.97 14.79 -12.56
C ILE A 135 -20.19 14.05 -11.24
N PHE A 136 -19.63 12.86 -11.06
CA PHE A 136 -19.71 12.14 -9.79
C PHE A 136 -19.14 12.96 -8.63
N CYS A 137 -17.99 13.61 -8.81
CA CYS A 137 -17.39 14.43 -7.77
C CYS A 137 -18.28 15.64 -7.41
N LEU A 138 -18.88 16.30 -8.41
CA LEU A 138 -19.79 17.42 -8.22
C LEU A 138 -21.07 16.99 -7.49
N ASP A 139 -21.67 15.86 -7.86
CA ASP A 139 -22.87 15.29 -7.21
C ASP A 139 -22.62 14.86 -5.75
N ASN A 140 -21.35 14.68 -5.34
CA ASN A 140 -20.97 14.27 -3.99
C ASN A 140 -20.30 15.39 -3.16
N LEU A 141 -20.48 16.65 -3.55
CA LEU A 141 -20.13 17.80 -2.72
C LEU A 141 -21.11 17.96 -1.56
N ASN A 142 -20.61 18.36 -0.39
CA ASN A 142 -21.50 18.72 0.71
C ASN A 142 -22.08 20.13 0.48
N PRO A 143 -23.31 20.42 0.91
CA PRO A 143 -23.92 21.75 0.76
C PRO A 143 -23.10 22.90 1.39
N SER A 144 -22.26 22.58 2.39
CA SER A 144 -21.36 23.53 3.06
C SER A 144 -20.04 23.76 2.32
N ASP A 145 -19.71 22.96 1.29
CA ASP A 145 -18.48 23.07 0.53
C ASP A 145 -18.51 24.24 -0.43
N ARG A 146 -17.31 24.71 -0.84
CA ARG A 146 -17.13 25.58 -2.00
C ARG A 146 -16.31 24.87 -3.06
N PHE A 147 -16.60 25.17 -4.31
CA PHE A 147 -15.90 24.51 -5.41
C PHE A 147 -15.71 25.43 -6.62
N ASN A 148 -14.80 25.02 -7.49
CA ASN A 148 -14.74 25.49 -8.87
C ASN A 148 -14.25 24.37 -9.79
N VAL A 149 -14.42 24.55 -11.10
CA VAL A 149 -13.94 23.62 -12.13
C VAL A 149 -13.06 24.38 -13.11
N ILE A 150 -11.86 23.90 -13.31
CA ILE A 150 -10.92 24.37 -14.32
C ILE A 150 -10.73 23.26 -15.35
N THR A 151 -10.91 23.57 -16.61
CA THR A 151 -10.54 22.73 -17.74
C THR A 151 -9.36 23.36 -18.46
N PHE A 152 -8.39 22.58 -18.84
CA PHE A 152 -7.21 23.10 -19.50
C PHE A 152 -6.81 22.25 -20.73
N ALA A 153 -6.26 22.95 -21.70
CA ALA A 153 -5.62 22.42 -22.88
C ALA A 153 -4.46 23.35 -23.24
N THR A 154 -4.44 23.98 -24.42
CA THR A 154 -3.49 25.07 -24.75
C THR A 154 -3.74 26.32 -23.87
N SER A 155 -4.97 26.52 -23.42
CA SER A 155 -5.40 27.62 -22.53
C SER A 155 -6.26 27.07 -21.40
N VAL A 156 -6.32 27.81 -20.33
CA VAL A 156 -7.12 27.51 -19.13
C VAL A 156 -8.52 28.11 -19.26
N ARG A 157 -9.53 27.41 -18.79
CA ARG A 157 -10.91 27.86 -18.74
C ARG A 157 -11.56 27.45 -17.43
N SER A 158 -11.97 28.42 -16.63
CA SER A 158 -12.69 28.20 -15.38
C SER A 158 -14.22 28.20 -15.59
N PHE A 159 -14.91 27.44 -14.75
CA PHE A 159 -16.37 27.44 -14.67
C PHE A 159 -16.88 28.80 -14.17
N ALA A 160 -16.23 29.37 -13.17
CA ALA A 160 -16.54 30.67 -12.60
C ALA A 160 -15.23 31.43 -12.25
N ASP A 161 -15.31 32.75 -12.10
CA ASP A 161 -14.17 33.60 -11.75
C ASP A 161 -13.70 33.36 -10.29
N ASP A 162 -14.61 32.98 -9.38
CA ASP A 162 -14.38 32.75 -7.97
C ASP A 162 -14.97 31.41 -7.52
N MET A 163 -14.57 30.95 -6.32
CA MET A 163 -15.15 29.78 -5.65
C MET A 163 -16.66 29.92 -5.46
N LYS A 164 -17.43 28.92 -5.84
CA LYS A 164 -18.89 28.86 -5.68
C LYS A 164 -19.29 27.96 -4.51
N ALA A 165 -20.34 28.35 -3.79
CA ALA A 165 -20.98 27.47 -2.82
C ALA A 165 -21.62 26.27 -3.54
N ALA A 166 -21.55 25.08 -2.96
CA ALA A 166 -22.10 23.85 -3.53
C ALA A 166 -23.63 23.77 -3.35
N THR A 167 -24.33 24.79 -3.86
CA THR A 167 -25.81 24.76 -3.95
C THR A 167 -26.23 23.94 -5.15
N ASP A 168 -27.46 23.40 -5.10
CA ASP A 168 -28.01 22.57 -6.20
C ASP A 168 -27.91 23.32 -7.55
N ASP A 169 -28.23 24.60 -7.62
CA ASP A 169 -28.17 25.42 -8.84
C ASP A 169 -26.71 25.53 -9.36
N ASN A 170 -25.74 25.82 -8.49
CA ASN A 170 -24.34 25.94 -8.88
C ASN A 170 -23.75 24.61 -9.32
N VAL A 171 -24.15 23.52 -8.67
CA VAL A 171 -23.72 22.15 -9.03
C VAL A 171 -24.30 21.76 -10.38
N GLU A 172 -25.59 22.05 -10.66
CA GLU A 172 -26.23 21.78 -11.96
C GLU A 172 -25.56 22.59 -13.08
N ASP A 173 -25.27 23.87 -12.87
CA ASP A 173 -24.54 24.71 -13.82
C ASP A 173 -23.12 24.19 -14.11
N ALA A 174 -22.41 23.69 -13.10
CA ALA A 174 -21.09 23.10 -13.25
C ALA A 174 -21.14 21.73 -13.97
N ILE A 175 -22.17 20.93 -13.73
CA ILE A 175 -22.43 19.69 -14.50
C ILE A 175 -22.67 20.02 -15.96
N ASP A 176 -23.41 21.08 -16.25
CA ASP A 176 -23.64 21.52 -17.64
C ASP A 176 -22.37 22.10 -18.29
N PHE A 177 -21.47 22.69 -17.50
CA PHE A 177 -20.13 23.05 -17.96
C PHE A 177 -19.31 21.79 -18.28
N ALA A 178 -19.28 20.81 -17.38
CA ALA A 178 -18.57 19.54 -17.57
C ALA A 178 -19.06 18.78 -18.82
N LYS A 179 -20.36 18.71 -19.08
CA LYS A 179 -20.93 18.09 -20.28
C LYS A 179 -20.43 18.69 -21.59
N LYS A 180 -19.94 19.93 -21.58
CA LYS A 180 -19.43 20.65 -22.76
C LYS A 180 -17.93 20.44 -22.99
N MET A 181 -17.21 19.72 -22.10
CA MET A 181 -15.78 19.40 -22.24
C MET A 181 -15.51 18.67 -23.56
N LYS A 182 -14.48 19.12 -24.27
CA LYS A 182 -14.03 18.53 -25.55
C LYS A 182 -12.51 18.46 -25.57
N ALA A 183 -11.98 17.32 -25.96
CA ALA A 183 -10.55 17.12 -26.09
C ALA A 183 -9.97 17.84 -27.31
N VAL A 184 -9.11 18.85 -27.11
CA VAL A 184 -8.46 19.63 -28.16
C VAL A 184 -7.26 20.43 -27.65
N GLY A 185 -6.20 20.51 -28.42
CA GLY A 185 -5.04 21.37 -28.12
C GLY A 185 -3.92 20.67 -27.37
N GLY A 186 -3.00 21.44 -26.79
CA GLY A 186 -1.85 20.99 -25.99
C GLY A 186 -2.20 20.91 -24.50
N THR A 187 -1.19 20.74 -23.63
CA THR A 187 -1.33 20.48 -22.19
C THR A 187 -0.59 21.58 -21.41
N ASN A 188 -1.30 22.57 -20.90
CA ASN A 188 -0.76 23.72 -20.18
C ASN A 188 -0.93 23.56 -18.66
N ILE A 189 -0.11 22.72 -18.05
CA ILE A 189 -0.10 22.49 -16.59
C ILE A 189 0.40 23.74 -15.87
N ASP A 190 1.36 24.44 -16.49
CA ASP A 190 2.05 25.65 -16.00
C ASP A 190 1.10 26.78 -15.60
N GLU A 191 -0.04 26.89 -16.23
CA GLU A 191 -1.08 27.89 -15.93
C GLU A 191 -2.22 27.30 -15.10
N ALA A 192 -2.60 26.02 -15.37
CA ALA A 192 -3.80 25.42 -14.81
C ALA A 192 -3.71 25.15 -13.30
N VAL A 193 -2.60 24.61 -12.82
CA VAL A 193 -2.44 24.26 -11.39
C VAL A 193 -2.23 25.51 -10.53
N PRO A 194 -1.36 26.48 -10.90
CA PRO A 194 -1.27 27.75 -10.16
C PRO A 194 -2.59 28.53 -10.12
N ALA A 195 -3.36 28.56 -11.21
CA ALA A 195 -4.66 29.21 -11.21
C ALA A 195 -5.65 28.56 -10.21
N ALA A 196 -5.59 27.24 -10.05
CA ALA A 196 -6.41 26.54 -9.06
C ALA A 196 -5.98 26.87 -7.62
N ILE A 197 -4.68 26.93 -7.37
CA ILE A 197 -4.11 27.30 -6.06
C ILE A 197 -4.47 28.74 -5.70
N GLU A 198 -4.30 29.68 -6.64
CA GLU A 198 -4.68 31.08 -6.45
C GLU A 198 -6.17 31.24 -6.13
N MET A 199 -7.02 30.46 -6.80
CA MET A 199 -8.48 30.48 -6.60
C MET A 199 -8.89 29.95 -5.22
N LEU A 200 -8.19 28.95 -4.68
CA LEU A 200 -8.39 28.47 -3.31
C LEU A 200 -8.00 29.54 -2.28
N GLY A 201 -6.88 30.23 -2.51
CA GLY A 201 -6.37 31.24 -1.61
C GLY A 201 -6.28 30.71 -0.17
N LYS A 202 -6.55 31.61 0.80
CA LYS A 202 -6.58 31.23 2.21
C LYS A 202 -7.92 30.60 2.57
N ALA A 203 -7.96 29.27 2.55
CA ALA A 203 -9.14 28.52 2.94
C ALA A 203 -9.39 28.58 4.45
N LYS A 204 -10.66 28.43 4.85
CA LYS A 204 -11.07 28.35 6.26
C LYS A 204 -11.20 26.90 6.77
N GLY A 205 -10.74 25.93 6.00
CA GLY A 205 -10.87 24.50 6.27
C GLY A 205 -10.00 23.70 5.33
N ALA A 206 -10.32 22.43 5.13
CA ALA A 206 -9.61 21.59 4.18
C ALA A 206 -9.70 22.16 2.76
N SER A 207 -8.57 22.45 2.15
CA SER A 207 -8.49 22.97 0.77
C SER A 207 -7.73 21.97 -0.11
N MET A 208 -8.26 21.72 -1.31
CA MET A 208 -7.66 20.73 -2.19
C MET A 208 -7.86 21.01 -3.67
N VAL A 209 -6.86 20.64 -4.44
CA VAL A 209 -6.90 20.56 -5.89
C VAL A 209 -6.99 19.10 -6.29
N ILE A 210 -7.95 18.74 -7.15
CA ILE A 210 -8.06 17.43 -7.77
C ILE A 210 -7.68 17.59 -9.24
N PHE A 211 -6.47 17.15 -9.57
CA PHE A 211 -5.84 17.35 -10.87
C PHE A 211 -5.81 16.04 -11.66
N LEU A 212 -6.36 16.05 -12.88
CA LEU A 212 -6.38 14.89 -13.78
C LEU A 212 -5.74 15.26 -15.12
N THR A 213 -4.74 14.47 -15.55
CA THR A 213 -4.06 14.61 -16.85
C THR A 213 -3.66 13.25 -17.42
N ASP A 214 -3.54 13.16 -18.75
CA ASP A 214 -3.06 11.98 -19.46
C ASP A 214 -1.75 12.22 -20.22
N GLY A 215 -1.09 13.38 -19.99
CA GLY A 215 0.06 13.77 -20.80
C GLY A 215 1.14 14.57 -20.05
N TYR A 216 2.14 14.92 -20.85
CA TYR A 216 3.21 15.84 -20.46
C TYR A 216 2.78 17.28 -20.63
N PRO A 217 3.36 18.22 -19.87
CA PRO A 217 3.26 19.62 -20.19
C PRO A 217 3.84 19.86 -21.59
N THR A 218 3.07 20.46 -22.48
CA THR A 218 3.47 20.80 -23.86
C THR A 218 3.34 22.29 -24.16
N VAL A 219 2.81 23.06 -23.21
CA VAL A 219 2.60 24.51 -23.29
C VAL A 219 3.06 25.15 -21.99
N GLY A 220 3.66 26.33 -22.05
CA GLY A 220 4.23 27.02 -20.91
C GLY A 220 5.54 26.42 -20.47
N GLU A 221 5.82 26.40 -19.16
CA GLU A 221 6.97 25.69 -18.60
C GLU A 221 6.77 24.18 -18.74
N THR A 222 7.79 23.50 -19.23
CA THR A 222 7.76 22.05 -19.51
C THR A 222 8.86 21.29 -18.78
N ASP A 223 9.86 21.99 -18.24
CA ASP A 223 10.84 21.36 -17.37
C ASP A 223 10.19 20.94 -16.05
N THR A 224 10.46 19.70 -15.63
CA THR A 224 9.80 19.13 -14.45
C THR A 224 10.24 19.84 -13.17
N ASP A 225 11.52 20.19 -13.03
CA ASP A 225 12.04 20.80 -11.82
C ASP A 225 11.51 22.23 -11.67
N ASP A 226 11.59 23.03 -12.73
CA ASP A 226 11.10 24.42 -12.76
C ASP A 226 9.58 24.48 -12.53
N LEU A 227 8.83 23.54 -13.13
CA LEU A 227 7.38 23.48 -12.96
C LEU A 227 6.96 23.10 -11.55
N VAL A 228 7.63 22.11 -10.93
CA VAL A 228 7.38 21.72 -9.54
C VAL A 228 7.71 22.86 -8.58
N GLU A 229 8.87 23.52 -8.74
CA GLU A 229 9.28 24.66 -7.92
C GLU A 229 8.24 25.79 -8.02
N LYS A 230 7.86 26.20 -9.22
CA LYS A 230 6.84 27.23 -9.46
C LYS A 230 5.49 26.91 -8.80
N ILE A 231 5.02 25.66 -8.91
CA ILE A 231 3.73 25.26 -8.33
C ILE A 231 3.80 25.21 -6.80
N SER A 232 4.89 24.69 -6.25
CA SER A 232 5.11 24.62 -4.81
C SER A 232 5.27 26.01 -4.19
N ASP A 233 5.99 26.91 -4.85
CA ASP A 233 6.11 28.31 -4.42
C ASP A 233 4.79 29.07 -4.46
N ALA A 234 3.90 28.71 -5.40
CA ALA A 234 2.56 29.29 -5.47
C ALA A 234 1.62 28.76 -4.36
N ASN A 235 1.98 27.67 -3.69
CA ASN A 235 1.14 26.99 -2.69
C ASN A 235 1.52 27.34 -1.24
N ASP A 236 1.68 28.62 -0.93
CA ASP A 236 2.05 29.13 0.40
C ASP A 236 1.04 28.76 1.52
N GLU A 237 -0.18 28.39 1.14
CA GLU A 237 -1.28 28.09 2.08
C GLU A 237 -1.48 26.58 2.30
N ASP A 238 -0.51 25.73 1.92
CA ASP A 238 -0.51 24.26 2.11
C ASP A 238 -1.76 23.53 1.55
N ASN A 239 -2.32 24.01 0.41
CA ASN A 239 -3.43 23.34 -0.27
C ASN A 239 -3.02 21.94 -0.73
N ARG A 240 -3.85 20.93 -0.48
CA ARG A 240 -3.54 19.53 -0.86
C ARG A 240 -3.71 19.35 -2.36
N LEU A 241 -2.73 18.73 -2.99
CA LEU A 241 -2.77 18.46 -4.43
C LEU A 241 -2.88 16.93 -4.68
N PHE A 242 -4.08 16.49 -5.07
CA PHE A 242 -4.32 15.11 -5.46
C PHE A 242 -4.25 14.98 -6.98
N THR A 243 -3.45 14.06 -7.50
CA THR A 243 -3.26 13.91 -8.94
C THR A 243 -3.73 12.55 -9.46
N PHE A 244 -4.31 12.56 -10.66
CA PHE A 244 -4.68 11.38 -11.41
C PHE A 244 -3.95 11.37 -12.75
N GLY A 245 -2.98 10.46 -12.89
CA GLY A 245 -2.31 10.20 -14.15
C GLY A 245 -3.03 9.13 -14.95
N VAL A 246 -3.44 9.43 -16.18
CA VAL A 246 -4.26 8.55 -17.02
C VAL A 246 -3.43 7.97 -18.18
N GLY A 247 -3.35 6.66 -18.26
CA GLY A 247 -2.59 5.94 -19.27
C GLY A 247 -1.13 5.74 -18.92
N ASP A 248 -0.32 5.38 -19.91
CA ASP A 248 1.10 5.06 -19.73
C ASP A 248 2.04 6.21 -20.19
N GLU A 249 1.52 7.15 -21.00
CA GLU A 249 2.30 8.27 -21.56
C GLU A 249 2.24 9.52 -20.67
N ILE A 250 2.45 9.37 -19.37
CA ILE A 250 2.41 10.44 -18.36
C ILE A 250 3.77 10.64 -17.70
N ASN A 251 4.03 11.84 -17.20
CA ASN A 251 5.18 12.12 -16.37
C ASN A 251 4.89 11.78 -14.91
N THR A 252 5.16 10.52 -14.52
CA THR A 252 4.89 10.06 -13.15
C THR A 252 5.75 10.77 -12.12
N GLN A 253 6.97 11.18 -12.47
CA GLN A 253 7.87 11.91 -11.57
C GLN A 253 7.30 13.31 -11.25
N LEU A 254 6.78 14.01 -12.24
CA LEU A 254 6.10 15.30 -12.05
C LEU A 254 4.92 15.15 -11.08
N LEU A 255 4.03 14.19 -11.35
CA LEU A 255 2.82 14.01 -10.53
C LEU A 255 3.13 13.61 -9.09
N ASP A 256 4.09 12.71 -8.88
CA ASP A 256 4.49 12.28 -7.54
C ASP A 256 5.19 13.40 -6.75
N ARG A 257 6.04 14.21 -7.41
CA ARG A 257 6.66 15.37 -6.75
C ARG A 257 5.62 16.41 -6.37
N LEU A 258 4.74 16.78 -7.29
CA LEU A 258 3.66 17.72 -7.01
C LEU A 258 2.81 17.32 -5.81
N THR A 259 2.47 16.02 -5.69
CA THR A 259 1.68 15.56 -4.55
C THR A 259 2.47 15.47 -3.26
N LYS A 260 3.73 15.04 -3.32
CA LYS A 260 4.60 14.89 -2.13
C LYS A 260 4.90 16.25 -1.49
N ASP A 261 5.21 17.24 -2.32
CA ASP A 261 5.55 18.58 -1.86
C ASP A 261 4.29 19.34 -1.37
N ASN A 262 3.10 18.97 -1.86
CA ASN A 262 1.83 19.64 -1.53
C ASN A 262 0.85 18.75 -0.74
N GLY A 263 1.32 17.83 0.07
CA GLY A 263 0.53 17.10 1.08
C GLY A 263 -0.61 16.23 0.55
N GLY A 264 -0.61 15.89 -0.74
CA GLY A 264 -1.63 15.09 -1.41
C GLY A 264 -1.19 13.66 -1.71
N ALA A 265 -1.77 13.11 -2.76
CA ALA A 265 -1.49 11.75 -3.21
C ALA A 265 -1.73 11.60 -4.72
N ALA A 266 -0.86 10.82 -5.39
CA ALA A 266 -1.00 10.51 -6.81
C ALA A 266 -1.70 9.14 -7.01
N GLU A 267 -2.63 9.05 -7.92
CA GLU A 267 -3.23 7.81 -8.39
C GLU A 267 -3.00 7.66 -9.90
N TYR A 268 -2.82 6.41 -10.33
CA TYR A 268 -2.56 6.09 -11.72
C TYR A 268 -3.63 5.18 -12.29
N VAL A 269 -4.21 5.57 -13.41
CA VAL A 269 -5.26 4.84 -14.12
C VAL A 269 -4.65 4.21 -15.36
N ARG A 270 -4.48 2.89 -15.39
CA ARG A 270 -3.94 2.18 -16.54
C ARG A 270 -4.93 2.19 -17.71
N PRO A 271 -4.46 1.96 -18.96
CA PRO A 271 -5.34 1.89 -20.13
C PRO A 271 -6.48 0.85 -20.05
N SER A 272 -6.30 -0.18 -19.22
CA SER A 272 -7.32 -1.22 -18.98
C SER A 272 -8.28 -0.92 -17.83
N GLU A 273 -8.09 0.20 -17.12
CA GLU A 273 -8.90 0.60 -15.98
C GLU A 273 -9.82 1.77 -16.34
N ASP A 274 -10.95 1.86 -15.66
CA ASP A 274 -11.94 2.92 -15.87
C ASP A 274 -11.63 4.14 -14.99
N ILE A 275 -11.49 5.31 -15.60
CA ILE A 275 -11.19 6.60 -14.93
C ILE A 275 -12.31 6.95 -13.94
N GLU A 276 -13.58 6.80 -14.37
CA GLU A 276 -14.74 7.09 -13.52
C GLU A 276 -14.69 6.26 -12.24
N VAL A 277 -14.42 4.97 -12.34
CA VAL A 277 -14.36 4.07 -11.18
C VAL A 277 -13.22 4.45 -10.23
N LYS A 278 -12.02 4.73 -10.76
CA LYS A 278 -10.85 5.09 -9.95
C LYS A 278 -11.03 6.43 -9.23
N VAL A 279 -11.41 7.46 -9.97
CA VAL A 279 -11.59 8.82 -9.42
C VAL A 279 -12.73 8.83 -8.41
N SER A 280 -13.88 8.22 -8.72
CA SER A 280 -15.03 8.17 -7.82
C SER A 280 -14.71 7.43 -6.52
N ARG A 281 -13.99 6.31 -6.61
CA ARG A 281 -13.55 5.55 -5.41
C ARG A 281 -12.58 6.35 -4.56
N PHE A 282 -11.64 7.04 -5.18
CA PHE A 282 -10.69 7.88 -4.46
C PHE A 282 -11.38 9.08 -3.83
N TYR A 283 -12.20 9.81 -4.59
CA TYR A 283 -12.94 10.96 -4.09
C TYR A 283 -13.83 10.58 -2.91
N GLY A 284 -14.53 9.45 -2.97
CA GLY A 284 -15.33 8.95 -1.85
C GLY A 284 -14.54 8.76 -0.56
N LYS A 285 -13.22 8.50 -0.63
CA LYS A 285 -12.35 8.39 0.57
C LYS A 285 -11.97 9.76 1.14
N ILE A 286 -11.82 10.78 0.29
CA ILE A 286 -11.37 12.12 0.71
C ILE A 286 -12.52 13.15 0.80
N ALA A 287 -13.75 12.72 0.52
CA ALA A 287 -14.90 13.62 0.49
C ALA A 287 -15.24 14.28 1.84
N HIS A 288 -14.90 13.61 2.94
CA HIS A 288 -15.27 14.02 4.30
C HIS A 288 -14.04 14.09 5.21
N PRO A 289 -13.21 15.15 5.15
CA PRO A 289 -12.11 15.35 6.09
C PRO A 289 -12.69 15.53 7.50
N VAL A 290 -12.04 14.95 8.50
CA VAL A 290 -12.48 15.04 9.91
C VAL A 290 -11.40 15.61 10.82
N LEU A 291 -10.14 15.45 10.45
CA LEU A 291 -9.00 16.08 11.10
C LEU A 291 -7.93 16.33 10.04
N THR A 292 -7.45 17.55 9.93
CA THR A 292 -6.41 17.95 8.97
C THR A 292 -5.16 18.43 9.71
N ASP A 293 -4.05 18.61 9.01
CA ASP A 293 -2.79 19.09 9.56
C ASP A 293 -2.35 18.32 10.81
N ILE A 294 -2.37 17.00 10.69
CA ILE A 294 -2.19 16.09 11.83
C ILE A 294 -0.72 16.04 12.23
N GLU A 295 -0.46 16.30 13.50
CA GLU A 295 0.81 15.99 14.15
C GLU A 295 0.64 14.92 15.21
N MET A 296 1.61 14.00 15.27
CA MET A 296 1.68 12.95 16.28
C MET A 296 3.03 12.98 16.98
N LYS A 297 3.03 12.99 18.30
CA LYS A 297 4.25 12.92 19.14
C LYS A 297 4.06 11.89 20.26
N ILE A 298 5.10 11.13 20.55
CA ILE A 298 5.12 10.20 21.68
C ILE A 298 6.11 10.74 22.71
N ALA A 299 5.63 11.08 23.89
CA ALA A 299 6.42 11.55 25.03
C ALA A 299 6.64 10.41 26.04
N GLY A 300 7.81 10.39 26.69
CA GLY A 300 8.19 9.39 27.69
C GLY A 300 9.20 8.35 27.20
N VAL A 301 9.23 8.08 25.89
CA VAL A 301 10.23 7.23 25.24
C VAL A 301 10.79 7.91 23.99
N LYS A 302 12.00 7.52 23.59
CA LYS A 302 12.61 8.04 22.37
C LYS A 302 12.12 7.23 21.17
N THR A 303 11.50 7.89 20.18
CA THR A 303 11.09 7.29 18.91
C THR A 303 11.97 7.76 17.77
N HIS A 304 12.15 6.93 16.75
CA HIS A 304 12.92 7.23 15.55
C HIS A 304 12.45 6.38 14.38
N ASP A 305 12.90 6.70 13.17
CA ASP A 305 12.52 6.00 11.93
C ASP A 305 11.00 5.80 11.82
N VAL A 306 10.24 6.89 11.98
CA VAL A 306 8.78 6.90 11.98
C VAL A 306 8.27 7.15 10.57
N TYR A 307 7.34 6.32 10.11
CA TYR A 307 6.76 6.36 8.77
C TYR A 307 5.23 6.24 8.82
N PRO A 308 4.50 7.11 8.09
CA PRO A 308 4.99 8.23 7.28
C PRO A 308 5.64 9.31 8.15
N SER A 309 6.60 10.04 7.58
CA SER A 309 7.30 11.12 8.28
C SER A 309 6.41 12.38 8.45
N LYS A 310 5.46 12.61 7.54
CA LYS A 310 4.40 13.60 7.61
C LYS A 310 3.08 12.85 7.50
N LEU A 311 2.17 13.06 8.44
CA LEU A 311 0.85 12.45 8.43
C LEU A 311 -0.04 13.19 7.42
N GLY A 312 -0.85 12.45 6.69
CA GLY A 312 -1.91 13.01 5.88
C GLY A 312 -3.14 13.35 6.70
N ASP A 313 -4.13 13.97 6.06
CA ASP A 313 -5.41 14.25 6.67
C ASP A 313 -6.20 12.95 6.96
N LEU A 314 -7.00 12.97 8.02
CA LEU A 314 -7.87 11.87 8.39
C LEU A 314 -9.28 12.14 7.89
N PHE A 315 -9.79 11.21 7.10
CA PHE A 315 -11.13 11.29 6.51
C PHE A 315 -12.09 10.31 7.19
N ALA A 316 -13.38 10.59 7.18
CA ALA A 316 -14.39 9.70 7.72
C ALA A 316 -14.30 8.30 7.07
N GLY A 317 -14.26 7.26 7.89
CA GLY A 317 -14.14 5.89 7.42
C GLY A 317 -12.75 5.46 6.95
N THR A 318 -11.72 6.32 7.08
CA THR A 318 -10.32 5.98 6.80
C THR A 318 -9.52 5.75 8.08
N GLU A 319 -8.31 5.22 7.95
CA GLU A 319 -7.39 4.92 9.04
C GLU A 319 -5.97 5.33 8.64
N ILE A 320 -5.24 5.98 9.54
CA ILE A 320 -3.82 6.27 9.36
C ILE A 320 -3.02 5.27 10.19
N ARG A 321 -2.02 4.65 9.57
CA ARG A 321 -1.10 3.70 10.21
C ARG A 321 0.28 4.28 10.25
N VAL A 322 0.81 4.40 11.46
CA VAL A 322 2.15 4.94 11.71
C VAL A 322 3.02 3.84 12.26
N LEU A 323 4.13 3.57 11.59
CA LEU A 323 5.12 2.58 12.00
C LEU A 323 6.40 3.28 12.41
N GLY A 324 7.04 2.79 13.46
CA GLY A 324 8.29 3.41 13.93
C GLY A 324 9.08 2.48 14.82
N ARG A 325 10.23 2.99 15.26
CA ARG A 325 11.10 2.33 16.23
C ARG A 325 11.15 3.13 17.52
N TYR A 326 11.45 2.45 18.63
CA TYR A 326 11.59 3.10 19.93
C TYR A 326 12.73 2.52 20.75
N ASP A 327 13.34 3.40 21.54
CA ASP A 327 14.33 3.08 22.56
C ASP A 327 13.80 3.53 23.93
N GLY A 328 14.02 2.74 24.98
CA GLY A 328 13.42 2.93 26.29
C GLY A 328 12.22 2.00 26.52
N GLU A 329 11.57 2.12 27.67
CA GLU A 329 10.43 1.31 28.11
C GLU A 329 9.60 2.07 29.14
N GLY A 330 8.35 1.66 29.33
CA GLY A 330 7.47 2.19 30.36
C GLY A 330 6.27 2.96 29.83
N ASP A 331 5.66 3.69 30.75
CA ASP A 331 4.50 4.53 30.42
C ASP A 331 4.92 5.71 29.55
N ALA A 332 4.12 5.98 28.53
CA ALA A 332 4.32 7.06 27.59
C ALA A 332 2.97 7.70 27.25
N VAL A 333 3.00 8.88 26.67
CA VAL A 333 1.79 9.59 26.21
C VAL A 333 1.91 9.87 24.72
N LEU A 334 0.93 9.42 23.97
CA LEU A 334 0.77 9.78 22.56
C LEU A 334 -0.09 11.03 22.49
N HIS A 335 0.49 12.10 21.98
CA HIS A 335 -0.18 13.36 21.67
C HIS A 335 -0.54 13.38 20.19
N LEU A 336 -1.79 13.63 19.89
CA LEU A 336 -2.31 13.82 18.55
C LEU A 336 -2.94 15.21 18.47
N THR A 337 -2.49 16.05 17.56
CA THR A 337 -3.10 17.36 17.29
C THR A 337 -3.50 17.48 15.83
N GLY A 338 -4.43 18.34 15.53
CA GLY A 338 -4.87 18.62 14.16
C GLY A 338 -6.04 19.60 14.14
N ASP A 339 -6.37 20.10 12.96
CA ASP A 339 -7.47 21.03 12.75
C ASP A 339 -8.78 20.30 12.47
N GLY A 340 -9.79 20.60 13.27
CA GLY A 340 -11.16 20.11 13.11
C GLY A 340 -12.13 21.25 12.75
N PRO A 341 -13.46 20.98 12.69
CA PRO A 341 -14.48 21.94 12.28
C PRO A 341 -14.53 23.23 13.09
N LYS A 342 -14.02 23.18 14.33
CA LYS A 342 -14.05 24.30 15.30
C LYS A 342 -12.65 24.83 15.64
N GLY A 343 -11.64 24.52 14.84
CA GLY A 343 -10.23 24.89 15.03
C GLY A 343 -9.38 23.75 15.54
N GLU A 344 -8.18 24.09 16.00
CA GLU A 344 -7.19 23.12 16.48
C GLU A 344 -7.73 22.26 17.64
N ARG A 345 -7.46 20.97 17.58
CA ARG A 345 -7.87 19.95 18.55
C ARG A 345 -6.67 19.12 18.99
N GLY A 346 -6.62 18.79 20.28
CA GLY A 346 -5.60 17.93 20.86
C GLY A 346 -6.21 16.74 21.58
N PHE A 347 -5.56 15.58 21.43
CA PHE A 347 -5.94 14.33 22.06
C PHE A 347 -4.72 13.70 22.72
N GLU A 348 -4.89 13.10 23.90
CA GLU A 348 -3.83 12.44 24.64
C GLU A 348 -4.24 11.01 24.96
N TYR A 349 -3.35 10.07 24.66
CA TYR A 349 -3.57 8.64 24.91
C TYR A 349 -2.45 8.11 25.76
N ASN A 350 -2.80 7.52 26.90
CA ASN A 350 -1.83 6.80 27.72
C ASN A 350 -1.51 5.47 27.04
N ILE A 351 -0.23 5.25 26.77
CA ILE A 351 0.28 4.06 26.10
C ILE A 351 1.41 3.44 26.93
N TYR A 352 1.68 2.18 26.68
CA TYR A 352 2.79 1.48 27.33
C TYR A 352 3.75 0.92 26.27
N MET A 353 5.04 1.25 26.41
CA MET A 353 6.11 0.74 25.54
C MET A 353 6.83 -0.41 26.25
N PRO A 354 6.65 -1.67 25.81
CA PRO A 354 7.17 -2.82 26.53
C PRO A 354 8.69 -2.98 26.33
N GLN A 355 9.38 -3.47 27.39
CA GLN A 355 10.76 -3.93 27.29
C GLN A 355 10.89 -5.20 26.45
N ARG A 356 9.85 -6.02 26.47
CA ARG A 356 9.77 -7.26 25.71
C ARG A 356 8.33 -7.55 25.28
N GLU A 357 8.15 -7.74 24.00
CA GLU A 357 6.88 -8.13 23.40
C GLU A 357 7.14 -8.94 22.12
N ALA A 358 6.75 -10.20 22.11
CA ALA A 358 7.05 -11.12 21.01
C ALA A 358 5.83 -11.51 20.16
N GLU A 359 4.63 -11.09 20.55
CA GLU A 359 3.39 -11.54 19.90
C GLU A 359 3.18 -10.91 18.51
N HIS A 360 3.61 -9.66 18.33
CA HIS A 360 3.38 -8.90 17.10
C HIS A 360 4.58 -8.92 16.15
N GLY A 361 5.11 -10.12 15.86
CA GLY A 361 6.32 -10.31 15.06
C GLY A 361 6.25 -9.84 13.60
N PHE A 362 5.08 -9.46 13.10
CA PHE A 362 4.89 -8.88 11.77
C PHE A 362 5.31 -7.41 11.69
N ILE A 363 5.29 -6.65 12.80
CA ILE A 363 5.55 -5.20 12.82
C ILE A 363 6.94 -4.85 12.28
N PRO A 364 8.04 -5.53 12.68
CA PRO A 364 9.38 -5.22 12.15
C PRO A 364 9.48 -5.30 10.63
N ARG A 365 8.86 -6.31 10.03
CA ARG A 365 8.86 -6.48 8.58
C ARG A 365 8.00 -5.43 7.89
N LEU A 366 6.84 -5.13 8.45
CA LEU A 366 5.95 -4.10 7.93
C LEU A 366 6.62 -2.72 7.94
N TRP A 367 7.31 -2.40 9.05
CA TRP A 367 8.14 -1.21 9.16
C TRP A 367 9.25 -1.18 8.09
N ALA A 368 9.93 -2.30 7.87
CA ALA A 368 11.00 -2.39 6.87
C ALA A 368 10.47 -2.19 5.43
N ILE A 369 9.33 -2.79 5.09
CA ILE A 369 8.66 -2.58 3.79
C ILE A 369 8.33 -1.09 3.60
N ARG A 370 7.78 -0.45 4.64
CA ARG A 370 7.44 0.96 4.63
C ARG A 370 8.68 1.82 4.41
N LYS A 371 9.76 1.58 5.16
CA LYS A 371 11.03 2.28 5.02
C LYS A 371 11.63 2.09 3.62
N VAL A 372 11.65 0.87 3.10
CA VAL A 372 12.13 0.59 1.73
C VAL A 372 11.32 1.38 0.70
N GLY A 373 9.99 1.44 0.84
CA GLY A 373 9.15 2.24 -0.04
C GLY A 373 9.53 3.73 -0.04
N TYR A 374 9.79 4.31 1.13
CA TYR A 374 10.26 5.70 1.24
C TYR A 374 11.66 5.91 0.65
N LEU A 375 12.59 4.98 0.85
CA LEU A 375 13.95 5.06 0.29
C LEU A 375 13.95 4.93 -1.24
N LEU A 376 13.11 4.05 -1.80
CA LEU A 376 12.94 3.90 -3.25
C LEU A 376 12.33 5.15 -3.88
N ASP A 377 11.36 5.75 -3.20
CA ASP A 377 10.75 7.00 -3.63
C ASP A 377 11.76 8.15 -3.64
N GLU A 378 12.60 8.24 -2.62
CA GLU A 378 13.67 9.23 -2.52
C GLU A 378 14.68 9.09 -3.67
N ILE A 379 15.09 7.85 -3.99
CA ILE A 379 15.97 7.58 -5.14
C ILE A 379 15.30 7.98 -6.45
N ARG A 380 14.03 7.62 -6.63
CA ARG A 380 13.29 7.91 -7.87
C ARG A 380 13.08 9.41 -8.10
N LEU A 381 12.83 10.18 -7.04
CA LEU A 381 12.54 11.61 -7.14
C LEU A 381 13.80 12.50 -7.15
N ARG A 382 14.88 12.08 -6.47
CA ARG A 382 16.10 12.88 -6.28
C ARG A 382 17.36 12.27 -6.85
N GLY A 383 17.25 11.10 -7.43
CA GLY A 383 18.37 10.37 -8.01
C GLY A 383 19.03 9.35 -7.07
N GLU A 384 19.79 8.44 -7.65
CA GLU A 384 20.44 7.33 -6.94
C GLU A 384 21.58 7.84 -6.04
N ASN A 385 21.55 7.40 -4.78
CA ASN A 385 22.60 7.61 -3.80
C ASN A 385 23.08 6.25 -3.28
N LYS A 386 24.39 6.08 -3.15
CA LYS A 386 24.98 4.81 -2.69
C LYS A 386 24.53 4.42 -1.30
N GLU A 387 24.37 5.37 -0.37
CA GLU A 387 23.95 5.10 1.00
C GLU A 387 22.52 4.58 1.05
N LEU A 388 21.60 5.20 0.31
CA LEU A 388 20.19 4.78 0.21
C LEU A 388 20.09 3.37 -0.38
N LYS A 389 20.87 3.11 -1.45
CA LYS A 389 20.93 1.79 -2.09
C LYS A 389 21.43 0.71 -1.13
N ASP A 390 22.55 0.97 -0.45
CA ASP A 390 23.13 0.04 0.53
C ASP A 390 22.13 -0.28 1.64
N GLU A 391 21.40 0.72 2.12
CA GLU A 391 20.36 0.56 3.15
C GLU A 391 19.17 -0.27 2.65
N ILE A 392 18.68 -0.01 1.45
CA ILE A 392 17.60 -0.80 0.82
C ILE A 392 18.02 -2.27 0.72
N VAL A 393 19.22 -2.54 0.22
CA VAL A 393 19.73 -3.92 0.08
C VAL A 393 19.83 -4.59 1.46
N GLN A 394 20.33 -3.89 2.46
CA GLN A 394 20.44 -4.45 3.81
C GLN A 394 19.07 -4.76 4.43
N LEU A 395 18.11 -3.86 4.30
CA LEU A 395 16.73 -4.10 4.75
C LEU A 395 16.09 -5.26 3.99
N ALA A 396 16.26 -5.29 2.68
CA ALA A 396 15.73 -6.34 1.82
C ALA A 396 16.26 -7.73 2.21
N LEU A 397 17.57 -7.85 2.44
CA LEU A 397 18.19 -9.10 2.90
C LEU A 397 17.76 -9.49 4.32
N THR A 398 17.63 -8.50 5.23
CA THR A 398 17.26 -8.77 6.63
C THR A 398 15.81 -9.25 6.76
N TYR A 399 14.91 -8.62 6.02
CA TYR A 399 13.46 -8.85 6.15
C TYR A 399 12.83 -9.66 5.00
N GLY A 400 13.66 -10.17 4.06
CA GLY A 400 13.17 -10.95 2.92
C GLY A 400 12.26 -10.13 2.00
N ILE A 401 12.64 -8.87 1.70
CA ILE A 401 11.88 -7.98 0.84
C ILE A 401 12.50 -8.01 -0.56
N VAL A 402 11.70 -8.26 -1.60
CA VAL A 402 12.18 -8.13 -2.98
C VAL A 402 12.17 -6.67 -3.38
N THR A 403 13.29 -6.20 -3.89
CA THR A 403 13.46 -4.83 -4.36
C THR A 403 14.15 -4.83 -5.73
N PRO A 404 14.07 -3.74 -6.50
CA PRO A 404 14.82 -3.61 -7.75
C PRO A 404 16.32 -3.83 -7.59
N TYR A 405 16.89 -3.50 -6.44
CA TYR A 405 18.31 -3.63 -6.15
C TYR A 405 18.71 -5.02 -5.66
N THR A 406 17.77 -5.84 -5.22
CA THR A 406 18.04 -7.23 -4.83
C THR A 406 17.79 -8.23 -5.94
N SER A 407 16.97 -7.89 -6.94
CA SER A 407 16.73 -8.71 -8.13
C SER A 407 17.93 -8.80 -9.09
N PHE A 408 18.91 -7.87 -8.99
CA PHE A 408 20.09 -7.79 -9.86
C PHE A 408 21.42 -8.17 -9.19
N LEU A 409 21.38 -8.73 -7.98
CA LEU A 409 22.59 -9.09 -7.22
C LEU A 409 23.54 -10.09 -7.92
N VAL A 410 23.11 -10.64 -9.05
CA VAL A 410 23.93 -11.60 -9.81
C VAL A 410 25.04 -10.95 -10.64
N ASN A 411 25.03 -9.64 -10.92
CA ASN A 411 25.90 -9.08 -11.97
C ASN A 411 26.80 -7.88 -11.68
N GLU A 412 26.59 -6.98 -10.70
CA GLU A 412 27.36 -5.71 -10.76
C GLU A 412 27.97 -5.11 -9.48
N ASP A 413 27.60 -5.49 -8.25
CA ASP A 413 28.19 -4.84 -7.04
C ASP A 413 28.60 -5.84 -5.94
N GLU A 414 29.78 -6.42 -6.06
CA GLU A 414 30.37 -7.35 -5.06
C GLU A 414 30.57 -6.74 -3.66
N THR A 415 30.60 -5.41 -3.53
CA THR A 415 31.02 -4.75 -2.28
C THR A 415 29.92 -4.64 -1.22
N VAL A 416 28.67 -4.49 -1.58
CA VAL A 416 27.52 -4.39 -0.64
C VAL A 416 27.11 -5.77 -0.18
N ILE A 417 27.05 -6.70 -1.12
CA ILE A 417 26.75 -8.10 -0.87
C ILE A 417 27.84 -8.77 -0.02
N ALA A 418 29.09 -8.37 -0.18
CA ALA A 418 30.22 -8.88 0.61
C ALA A 418 30.07 -8.61 2.13
N ARG A 419 29.18 -7.70 2.55
CA ARG A 419 28.88 -7.43 3.95
C ARG A 419 27.81 -8.37 4.53
N ALA A 420 26.97 -8.98 3.70
CA ALA A 420 26.04 -10.01 4.15
C ALA A 420 26.78 -11.36 4.28
N PRO A 421 26.42 -12.22 5.26
CA PRO A 421 26.99 -13.55 5.37
C PRO A 421 26.84 -14.33 4.08
N ALA A 422 27.89 -15.05 3.66
CA ALA A 422 27.93 -15.72 2.35
C ALA A 422 26.79 -16.74 2.18
N GLU A 423 26.40 -17.43 3.26
CA GLU A 423 25.29 -18.37 3.25
C GLU A 423 23.94 -17.67 3.09
N THR A 424 23.70 -16.57 3.80
CA THR A 424 22.48 -15.75 3.67
C THR A 424 22.34 -15.21 2.25
N ARG A 425 23.44 -14.73 1.68
CA ARG A 425 23.50 -14.24 0.31
C ARG A 425 23.17 -15.35 -0.70
N ARG A 426 23.84 -16.49 -0.63
CA ARG A 426 23.59 -17.64 -1.53
C ARG A 426 22.17 -18.16 -1.42
N ALA A 427 21.63 -18.25 -0.20
CA ALA A 427 20.25 -18.68 0.03
C ALA A 427 19.24 -17.68 -0.54
N PHE A 428 19.50 -16.39 -0.40
CA PHE A 428 18.66 -15.35 -1.00
C PHE A 428 18.72 -15.37 -2.55
N GLU A 429 19.93 -15.48 -3.15
CA GLU A 429 20.13 -15.61 -4.60
C GLU A 429 19.38 -16.82 -5.18
N ARG A 430 19.41 -17.95 -4.48
CA ARG A 430 18.68 -19.16 -4.89
C ARG A 430 17.17 -19.01 -4.75
N ALA A 431 16.71 -18.36 -3.68
CA ALA A 431 15.29 -18.07 -3.48
C ALA A 431 14.73 -17.19 -4.60
N GLN A 432 15.53 -16.24 -5.09
CA GLN A 432 15.16 -15.41 -6.24
C GLN A 432 15.12 -16.22 -7.54
N ALA A 433 16.10 -17.07 -7.82
CA ALA A 433 16.13 -17.88 -9.03
C ALA A 433 14.89 -18.80 -9.12
N VAL A 434 14.48 -19.41 -8.00
CA VAL A 434 13.24 -20.22 -7.93
C VAL A 434 12.01 -19.36 -8.21
N HIS A 435 12.02 -18.10 -7.79
CA HIS A 435 10.91 -17.18 -8.02
C HIS A 435 10.82 -16.70 -9.47
N GLU A 436 11.96 -16.42 -10.11
CA GLU A 436 12.05 -16.05 -11.53
C GLU A 436 11.59 -17.19 -12.45
N ASP A 437 11.97 -18.43 -12.18
CA ASP A 437 11.51 -19.62 -12.91
C ASP A 437 9.97 -19.78 -12.80
N PHE A 438 9.39 -19.51 -11.64
CA PHE A 438 7.94 -19.58 -11.44
C PHE A 438 7.17 -18.45 -12.12
N ALA A 439 7.74 -17.26 -12.14
CA ALA A 439 7.17 -16.11 -12.87
C ALA A 439 7.19 -16.37 -14.39
N ALA A 440 8.25 -17.02 -14.90
CA ALA A 440 8.37 -17.42 -16.30
C ALA A 440 7.35 -18.50 -16.67
N ASP A 441 7.14 -19.50 -15.84
CA ASP A 441 6.13 -20.56 -16.05
C ASP A 441 4.69 -20.02 -15.99
N ALA A 442 4.41 -19.06 -15.11
CA ALA A 442 3.09 -18.42 -15.01
C ALA A 442 2.77 -17.56 -16.25
N VAL A 443 3.78 -16.96 -16.89
CA VAL A 443 3.65 -16.20 -18.14
C VAL A 443 3.60 -17.13 -19.35
N GLY A 444 4.36 -18.23 -19.35
CA GLY A 444 4.35 -19.26 -20.40
C GLY A 444 3.01 -20.02 -20.50
N GLY A 445 2.31 -20.20 -19.38
CA GLY A 445 1.00 -20.86 -19.34
C GLY A 445 -0.17 -20.02 -19.90
N MET A 446 -0.01 -18.70 -20.06
CA MET A 446 -0.99 -17.81 -20.70
C MET A 446 -0.78 -17.64 -22.20
N GLY A 447 0.34 -18.10 -22.77
CA GLY A 447 0.67 -18.00 -24.21
C GLY A 447 0.12 -19.14 -25.09
N GLY A 448 -0.63 -20.09 -24.54
CA GLY A 448 -1.06 -21.32 -25.22
C GLY A 448 -2.44 -21.28 -25.90
N TYR A 449 -3.13 -20.16 -25.97
CA TYR A 449 -4.39 -20.03 -26.71
C TYR A 449 -4.33 -18.88 -27.71
N GLY A 450 -3.69 -19.09 -28.86
CA GLY A 450 -3.64 -18.07 -29.91
C GLY A 450 -2.74 -18.41 -31.09
N GLY A 451 -2.64 -19.66 -31.45
CA GLY A 451 -1.92 -20.12 -32.63
C GLY A 451 -2.84 -20.85 -33.60
N LEU A 452 -3.75 -20.14 -34.29
CA LEU A 452 -4.38 -20.63 -35.53
C LEU A 452 -3.87 -19.77 -36.68
N GLN A 453 -3.14 -20.43 -37.54
CA GLN A 453 -2.54 -19.97 -38.79
C GLN A 453 -3.45 -19.08 -39.61
N ALA A 454 -2.93 -17.92 -40.02
CA ALA A 454 -3.41 -17.18 -41.16
C ALA A 454 -2.99 -17.94 -42.44
N GLY A 455 -3.87 -18.77 -42.93
CA GLY A 455 -3.81 -19.34 -44.28
C GLY A 455 -4.51 -18.40 -45.24
N ALA A 456 -3.79 -17.94 -46.24
CA ALA A 456 -4.27 -17.16 -47.36
C ALA A 456 -5.38 -17.89 -48.14
N TYR A 457 -6.51 -17.22 -48.36
CA TYR A 457 -7.34 -17.50 -49.52
C TYR A 457 -7.90 -16.18 -50.06
N SER A 458 -7.41 -15.85 -51.23
CA SER A 458 -7.97 -14.89 -52.17
C SER A 458 -9.18 -15.50 -52.88
N GLY A 459 -10.25 -14.72 -53.01
CA GLY A 459 -11.09 -14.88 -54.22
C GLY A 459 -12.59 -15.01 -54.03
N LEU A 460 -13.28 -14.03 -54.58
CA LEU A 460 -14.55 -14.12 -55.31
C LEU A 460 -15.90 -14.23 -54.56
N GLY A 461 -16.70 -13.16 -54.76
CA GLY A 461 -18.02 -13.33 -55.38
C GLY A 461 -19.25 -13.15 -54.49
N ALA A 462 -19.76 -11.96 -54.50
CA ALA A 462 -21.15 -11.51 -54.77
C ALA A 462 -22.37 -12.35 -54.31
N ARG A 463 -23.35 -11.60 -53.82
CA ARG A 463 -24.81 -11.67 -53.93
C ARG A 463 -25.66 -12.29 -52.82
N GLY A 464 -26.65 -11.44 -52.43
CA GLY A 464 -28.05 -11.79 -52.17
C GLY A 464 -28.43 -11.90 -50.70
N GLY A 465 -29.03 -10.94 -50.03
CA GLY A 465 -30.45 -10.65 -50.16
C GLY A 465 -31.29 -11.47 -49.15
N GLY A 466 -32.00 -10.84 -48.24
CA GLY A 466 -33.08 -11.49 -47.52
C GLY A 466 -33.38 -10.91 -46.14
N ALA A 467 -34.26 -9.94 -46.11
CA ALA A 467 -34.96 -9.47 -44.88
C ALA A 467 -36.01 -10.50 -44.45
N MET A 468 -36.31 -10.56 -43.13
CA MET A 468 -37.66 -10.77 -42.54
C MET A 468 -37.50 -10.91 -41.02
N ALA A 469 -37.98 -9.90 -40.27
CA ALA A 469 -39.33 -9.79 -39.73
C ALA A 469 -39.52 -10.49 -38.36
N MET A 470 -39.84 -9.66 -37.35
CA MET A 470 -40.39 -10.02 -36.03
C MET A 470 -41.79 -10.68 -36.16
N PRO A 471 -42.30 -11.30 -35.10
CA PRO A 471 -43.14 -10.67 -34.09
C PRO A 471 -42.88 -11.20 -32.66
N GLY A 472 -43.05 -10.51 -31.56
CA GLY A 472 -44.20 -9.83 -30.99
C GLY A 472 -44.94 -10.68 -29.96
N MET A 473 -44.98 -10.26 -28.71
CA MET A 473 -46.10 -10.18 -27.78
C MET A 473 -45.74 -10.45 -26.30
N MET A 474 -45.91 -9.41 -25.50
CA MET A 474 -46.86 -9.24 -24.36
C MET A 474 -46.71 -10.12 -23.13
N GLY A 475 -46.45 -9.48 -21.99
CA GLY A 475 -47.47 -9.32 -20.95
C GLY A 475 -46.99 -9.64 -19.51
N GLY A 476 -47.21 -8.73 -18.60
CA GLY A 476 -47.54 -9.07 -17.23
C GLY A 476 -46.59 -8.60 -16.11
N GLY A 477 -47.04 -7.60 -15.42
CA GLY A 477 -46.43 -6.89 -14.32
C GLY A 477 -46.12 -7.70 -13.04
N GLY A 478 -45.31 -7.10 -12.17
CA GLY A 478 -45.03 -7.54 -10.82
C GLY A 478 -43.97 -6.62 -10.21
N MET A 479 -44.41 -5.60 -9.48
CA MET A 479 -43.56 -4.85 -8.54
C MET A 479 -43.05 -5.80 -7.46
N MET A 480 -41.73 -5.82 -7.25
CA MET A 480 -41.11 -6.09 -5.95
C MET A 480 -39.70 -5.52 -5.96
N GLY A 481 -39.37 -4.80 -4.88
CA GLY A 481 -38.12 -4.11 -4.65
C GLY A 481 -36.90 -5.03 -4.79
N GLY A 482 -36.04 -4.68 -5.71
CA GLY A 482 -34.75 -5.30 -5.87
C GLY A 482 -33.69 -4.39 -5.29
N GLY A 483 -33.15 -4.79 -4.13
CA GLY A 483 -31.88 -4.25 -3.64
C GLY A 483 -30.81 -4.47 -4.71
N MET A 484 -30.02 -3.45 -4.96
CA MET A 484 -28.88 -3.57 -5.84
C MET A 484 -27.92 -4.62 -5.30
N PRO A 485 -27.50 -5.60 -6.11
CA PRO A 485 -26.39 -6.47 -5.72
C PRO A 485 -25.13 -5.61 -5.70
N GLY A 486 -24.52 -5.49 -4.52
CA GLY A 486 -23.18 -4.94 -4.39
C GLY A 486 -22.22 -5.74 -5.26
N MET A 487 -21.75 -5.16 -6.34
CA MET A 487 -20.60 -5.68 -7.08
C MET A 487 -19.37 -5.41 -6.22
N ALA A 488 -19.00 -6.40 -5.40
CA ALA A 488 -17.66 -6.53 -4.88
C ALA A 488 -16.74 -6.89 -6.06
N ALA A 489 -16.31 -5.88 -6.81
CA ALA A 489 -15.19 -6.04 -7.73
C ALA A 489 -13.93 -6.10 -6.86
N GLY A 490 -13.39 -7.32 -6.66
CA GLY A 490 -12.13 -7.56 -5.99
C GLY A 490 -11.06 -6.67 -6.60
N ILE A 491 -10.31 -5.97 -5.75
CA ILE A 491 -9.11 -5.23 -6.12
C ILE A 491 -8.17 -6.23 -6.77
N PRO A 492 -7.73 -6.06 -8.03
CA PRO A 492 -6.71 -6.94 -8.58
C PRO A 492 -5.45 -6.74 -7.76
N ALA A 493 -4.89 -7.85 -7.29
CA ALA A 493 -3.72 -7.92 -6.45
C ALA A 493 -2.57 -7.03 -6.96
N ALA A 494 -2.34 -5.90 -6.31
CA ALA A 494 -1.19 -5.02 -6.49
C ALA A 494 0.19 -5.71 -6.31
N PRO A 495 0.32 -6.86 -5.62
CA PRO A 495 1.61 -7.50 -5.35
C PRO A 495 2.37 -8.01 -6.57
N ARG A 496 1.69 -8.33 -7.68
CA ARG A 496 2.37 -8.87 -8.89
C ARG A 496 3.13 -7.81 -9.70
N ALA A 497 2.84 -6.54 -9.50
CA ALA A 497 3.51 -5.45 -10.22
C ALA A 497 4.89 -5.11 -9.63
N ALA A 498 5.07 -5.21 -8.32
CA ALA A 498 6.34 -4.91 -7.65
C ALA A 498 7.47 -5.90 -8.01
N LEU A 499 7.13 -7.12 -8.42
CA LEU A 499 8.07 -8.18 -8.79
C LEU A 499 8.74 -8.00 -10.16
N LYS A 500 8.23 -7.12 -11.02
CA LYS A 500 8.82 -6.78 -12.32
C LYS A 500 9.63 -5.47 -12.30
N LEU A 501 9.81 -4.88 -11.12
CA LEU A 501 10.57 -3.65 -10.94
C LEU A 501 12.08 -3.91 -11.11
N GLY A 502 12.55 -3.99 -12.35
CA GLY A 502 13.98 -3.89 -12.66
C GLY A 502 14.49 -2.46 -12.45
N ARG A 503 15.81 -2.27 -12.26
CA ARG A 503 16.47 -0.96 -12.08
C ARG A 503 16.04 0.06 -13.14
N ALA A 504 16.02 -0.35 -14.42
CA ALA A 504 15.58 0.50 -15.53
C ALA A 504 14.13 1.02 -15.40
N VAL A 505 13.31 0.37 -14.57
CA VAL A 505 11.91 0.75 -14.34
C VAL A 505 11.78 1.76 -13.20
N VAL A 506 12.67 1.72 -12.20
CA VAL A 506 12.70 2.72 -11.11
C VAL A 506 13.17 4.07 -11.62
N ASP A 507 14.13 4.07 -12.53
CA ASP A 507 14.68 5.29 -13.13
C ASP A 507 13.78 5.85 -14.26
N ALA A 508 12.76 5.09 -14.69
CA ALA A 508 11.85 5.54 -15.73
C ALA A 508 10.92 6.64 -15.21
N THR A 509 10.86 7.75 -15.93
CA THR A 509 9.95 8.87 -15.64
C THR A 509 8.61 8.70 -16.34
N THR A 510 8.53 7.83 -17.36
CA THR A 510 7.39 7.66 -18.27
C THR A 510 7.24 6.22 -18.77
N GLY A 511 6.09 5.90 -19.35
CA GLY A 511 5.77 4.60 -19.91
C GLY A 511 5.20 3.65 -18.87
N GLU A 512 4.72 2.48 -19.33
CA GLU A 512 4.12 1.45 -18.46
C GLU A 512 5.04 1.11 -17.26
N GLY A 513 6.35 1.05 -17.48
CA GLY A 513 7.33 0.77 -16.44
C GLY A 513 7.33 1.81 -15.33
N ALA A 514 7.26 3.09 -15.67
CA ALA A 514 7.22 4.19 -14.69
C ALA A 514 5.93 4.15 -13.85
N VAL A 515 4.79 3.91 -14.48
CA VAL A 515 3.50 3.76 -13.80
C VAL A 515 3.52 2.57 -12.84
N VAL A 516 4.05 1.42 -13.28
CA VAL A 516 4.19 0.23 -12.44
C VAL A 516 5.13 0.49 -11.25
N ALA A 517 6.24 1.21 -11.47
CA ALA A 517 7.17 1.59 -10.40
C ALA A 517 6.49 2.50 -9.37
N ALA A 518 5.84 3.56 -9.82
CA ALA A 518 5.14 4.50 -8.95
C ALA A 518 4.06 3.80 -8.12
N GLN A 519 3.23 2.97 -8.73
CA GLN A 519 2.21 2.17 -8.04
C GLN A 519 2.82 1.18 -7.04
N GLY A 520 3.92 0.50 -7.41
CA GLY A 520 4.60 -0.45 -6.54
C GLY A 520 5.23 0.20 -5.31
N ILE A 521 5.96 1.30 -5.50
CA ILE A 521 6.58 2.09 -4.42
C ILE A 521 5.50 2.63 -3.48
N ARG A 522 4.44 3.20 -4.04
CA ARG A 522 3.30 3.67 -3.24
C ARG A 522 2.63 2.52 -2.48
N GLY A 523 2.48 1.35 -3.10
CA GLY A 523 2.00 0.15 -2.42
C GLY A 523 2.83 -0.20 -1.18
N MET A 524 4.16 -0.09 -1.26
CA MET A 524 5.05 -0.30 -0.10
C MET A 524 4.86 0.78 0.98
N GLN A 525 4.51 2.01 0.61
CA GLN A 525 4.30 3.12 1.55
C GLN A 525 2.94 3.09 2.24
N VAL A 526 1.92 2.48 1.65
CA VAL A 526 0.53 2.57 2.13
C VAL A 526 -0.07 1.21 2.48
N ASN A 527 0.23 0.17 1.69
CA ASN A 527 -0.36 -1.15 1.87
C ASN A 527 0.39 -1.97 2.90
N ASP A 528 -0.35 -2.66 3.76
CA ASP A 528 0.19 -3.55 4.79
C ASP A 528 0.23 -5.01 4.32
N ASN A 529 -0.20 -5.27 3.08
CA ASN A 529 -0.19 -6.60 2.52
C ASN A 529 1.21 -6.96 2.04
N GLU A 530 1.73 -8.05 2.58
CA GLU A 530 3.06 -8.54 2.28
C GLU A 530 3.27 -8.79 0.79
N LEU A 531 4.37 -8.25 0.24
CA LEU A 531 4.99 -8.76 -0.96
C LEU A 531 5.48 -10.19 -0.66
N VAL A 532 4.72 -11.18 -1.08
CA VAL A 532 5.01 -12.59 -0.80
C VAL A 532 6.09 -13.07 -1.76
N LEU A 533 7.27 -13.38 -1.21
CA LEU A 533 8.26 -14.22 -1.88
C LEU A 533 7.75 -15.66 -1.95
N ASP A 534 8.27 -16.44 -2.91
CA ASP A 534 8.00 -17.89 -2.96
C ASP A 534 8.44 -18.55 -1.64
N GLN A 535 7.48 -19.00 -0.88
CA GLN A 535 7.67 -19.51 0.47
C GLN A 535 8.40 -20.85 0.54
N ARG A 536 8.64 -21.50 -0.60
CA ARG A 536 9.49 -22.71 -0.67
C ARG A 536 10.95 -22.41 -0.38
N ALA A 537 11.37 -21.16 -0.59
CA ALA A 537 12.75 -20.76 -0.41
C ALA A 537 12.94 -19.68 0.67
N VAL A 538 11.87 -18.96 1.06
CA VAL A 538 11.92 -17.92 2.10
C VAL A 538 10.72 -18.06 3.01
N GLN A 539 10.94 -18.12 4.33
CA GLN A 539 9.88 -18.14 5.33
C GLN A 539 10.09 -17.05 6.38
N ASN A 540 9.00 -16.35 6.69
CA ASN A 540 8.99 -15.35 7.74
C ASN A 540 8.22 -15.90 8.94
N ILE A 541 8.89 -16.01 10.09
CA ILE A 541 8.32 -16.55 11.32
C ILE A 541 8.55 -15.58 12.46
N GLY A 542 7.47 -14.98 12.94
CA GLY A 542 7.58 -13.85 13.84
C GLY A 542 8.38 -12.73 13.14
N ARG A 543 9.48 -12.32 13.77
CA ARG A 543 10.39 -11.29 13.21
C ARG A 543 11.59 -11.83 12.44
N SER A 544 11.73 -13.14 12.31
CA SER A 544 12.88 -13.78 11.66
C SER A 544 12.52 -14.24 10.26
N THR A 545 13.41 -13.94 9.33
CA THR A 545 13.37 -14.42 7.94
C THR A 545 14.34 -15.58 7.80
N PHE A 546 13.86 -16.69 7.29
CA PHE A 546 14.67 -17.88 7.02
C PHE A 546 14.78 -18.13 5.53
N TYR A 547 15.98 -18.41 5.07
CA TYR A 547 16.29 -18.82 3.71
C TYR A 547 16.58 -20.30 3.65
N TYR A 548 15.97 -21.01 2.70
CA TYR A 548 16.18 -22.42 2.49
C TYR A 548 17.33 -22.68 1.52
N ASP A 549 18.25 -23.53 1.92
CA ASP A 549 19.30 -24.05 1.06
C ASP A 549 18.97 -25.50 0.68
N PRO A 550 18.58 -25.76 -0.60
CA PRO A 550 18.22 -27.11 -1.05
C PRO A 550 19.40 -28.07 -1.12
N ASP A 551 20.65 -27.59 -1.26
CA ASP A 551 21.84 -28.45 -1.33
C ASP A 551 22.17 -29.05 0.03
N THR A 552 21.88 -28.33 1.11
CA THR A 552 22.16 -28.78 2.48
C THR A 552 20.90 -29.16 3.26
N ASP A 553 19.71 -28.95 2.66
CA ASP A 553 18.40 -29.11 3.33
C ASP A 553 18.35 -28.34 4.66
N THR A 554 18.82 -27.08 4.63
CA THR A 554 18.97 -26.24 5.83
C THR A 554 18.21 -24.93 5.69
N TRP A 555 17.45 -24.57 6.71
CA TRP A 555 16.88 -23.24 6.87
C TRP A 555 17.81 -22.35 7.70
N THR A 556 18.20 -21.21 7.18
CA THR A 556 19.14 -20.29 7.83
C THR A 556 18.49 -18.93 8.08
N ASP A 557 18.50 -18.47 9.34
CA ASP A 557 18.07 -17.12 9.75
C ASP A 557 18.88 -16.05 9.00
N SER A 558 18.22 -15.05 8.46
CA SER A 558 18.84 -13.91 7.75
C SER A 558 19.88 -13.16 8.59
N ARG A 559 19.79 -13.25 9.91
CA ARG A 559 20.73 -12.64 10.89
C ARG A 559 21.92 -13.53 11.23
N PHE A 560 22.05 -14.70 10.62
CA PHE A 560 23.20 -15.59 10.81
C PHE A 560 24.51 -14.86 10.51
N ASP A 561 25.51 -14.99 11.38
CA ASP A 561 26.84 -14.39 11.20
C ASP A 561 27.92 -15.44 11.46
N GLU A 562 28.67 -15.78 10.42
CA GLU A 562 29.76 -16.80 10.49
C GLU A 562 30.85 -16.43 11.51
N ARG A 563 31.02 -15.14 11.82
CA ARG A 563 32.02 -14.67 12.80
C ARG A 563 31.57 -14.92 14.24
N VAL A 564 30.34 -15.32 14.44
CA VAL A 564 29.74 -15.56 15.74
C VAL A 564 29.76 -17.05 16.03
N ARG A 565 30.09 -17.37 17.30
CA ARG A 565 30.11 -18.78 17.77
C ARG A 565 28.81 -19.49 17.42
N THR A 566 28.93 -20.64 16.77
CA THR A 566 27.81 -21.54 16.49
C THR A 566 27.81 -22.68 17.52
N VAL A 567 26.67 -22.88 18.14
CA VAL A 567 26.39 -24.03 19.02
C VAL A 567 25.53 -25.01 18.23
N GLU A 568 26.04 -26.21 18.05
CA GLU A 568 25.33 -27.28 17.32
C GLU A 568 24.67 -28.24 18.31
N ILE A 569 23.37 -28.46 18.13
CA ILE A 569 22.52 -29.31 18.97
C ILE A 569 21.90 -30.38 18.09
N GLN A 570 21.99 -31.64 18.53
CA GLN A 570 21.32 -32.73 17.83
C GLN A 570 19.80 -32.62 18.02
N ARG A 571 19.07 -32.73 16.92
CA ARG A 571 17.59 -32.73 16.93
C ARG A 571 17.08 -33.92 17.76
N ASP A 572 15.97 -33.70 18.45
CA ASP A 572 15.30 -34.65 19.33
C ASP A 572 16.14 -35.20 20.52
N SER A 573 17.33 -34.62 20.75
CA SER A 573 18.18 -34.89 21.90
C SER A 573 17.66 -34.25 23.21
N GLU A 574 18.29 -34.61 24.32
CA GLU A 574 17.99 -33.94 25.61
C GLU A 574 18.38 -32.46 25.58
N ALA A 575 19.48 -32.08 24.94
CA ALA A 575 19.88 -30.70 24.72
C ALA A 575 18.81 -29.89 23.98
N PHE A 576 18.22 -30.46 22.96
CA PHE A 576 17.11 -29.82 22.22
C PHE A 576 15.89 -29.63 23.12
N ARG A 577 15.50 -30.64 23.89
CA ARG A 577 14.38 -30.56 24.84
C ARG A 577 14.62 -29.51 25.92
N GLN A 578 15.85 -29.43 26.47
CA GLN A 578 16.23 -28.41 27.46
C GLN A 578 16.06 -26.99 26.91
N VAL A 579 16.53 -26.74 25.67
CA VAL A 579 16.40 -25.41 25.01
C VAL A 579 14.93 -25.05 24.78
N ILE A 580 14.13 -25.98 24.25
CA ILE A 580 12.71 -25.73 23.99
C ILE A 580 11.91 -25.57 25.29
N THR A 581 12.23 -26.34 26.33
CA THR A 581 11.58 -26.20 27.64
C THR A 581 11.90 -24.84 28.27
N ALA A 582 13.16 -24.40 28.19
CA ALA A 582 13.59 -23.11 28.73
C ALA A 582 13.07 -21.89 27.93
N ARG A 583 12.90 -22.05 26.60
CA ARG A 583 12.31 -21.04 25.69
C ARG A 583 11.35 -21.68 24.70
N PRO A 584 10.08 -21.91 25.08
CA PRO A 584 9.09 -22.58 24.23
C PRO A 584 8.85 -21.86 22.90
N THR A 585 9.05 -20.53 22.85
CA THR A 585 8.90 -19.72 21.63
C THR A 585 9.87 -20.10 20.50
N LEU A 586 11.00 -20.78 20.82
CA LEU A 586 11.96 -21.23 19.83
C LEU A 586 11.45 -22.42 19.02
N ALA A 587 10.50 -23.21 19.53
CA ALA A 587 9.95 -24.37 18.85
C ALA A 587 9.43 -24.02 17.45
N ARG A 588 8.78 -22.85 17.29
CA ARG A 588 8.26 -22.37 16.00
C ARG A 588 9.33 -22.19 14.93
N TYR A 589 10.54 -21.77 15.32
CA TYR A 589 11.64 -21.58 14.40
C TYR A 589 12.25 -22.92 13.94
N PHE A 590 12.34 -23.89 14.85
CA PHE A 590 12.87 -25.20 14.54
C PHE A 590 11.86 -26.17 13.91
N ALA A 591 10.60 -25.77 13.79
CA ALA A 591 9.59 -26.52 13.06
C ALA A 591 9.72 -26.45 11.53
N GLN A 592 10.60 -25.57 11.00
CA GLN A 592 10.77 -25.32 9.56
C GLN A 592 11.26 -26.55 8.78
N GLY A 593 12.14 -27.32 9.37
CA GLY A 593 12.75 -28.46 8.69
C GLY A 593 13.69 -29.25 9.60
N PRO A 594 14.32 -30.29 9.07
CA PRO A 594 15.24 -31.15 9.85
C PRO A 594 16.47 -30.38 10.31
N ARG A 595 16.95 -29.42 9.53
CA ARG A 595 18.14 -28.62 9.84
C ARG A 595 17.80 -27.14 9.81
N VAL A 596 18.05 -26.47 10.93
CA VAL A 596 17.75 -25.05 11.09
C VAL A 596 18.88 -24.34 11.82
N THR A 597 19.35 -23.23 11.27
CA THR A 597 20.29 -22.33 11.91
C THR A 597 19.57 -21.04 12.30
N TYR A 598 19.56 -20.69 13.58
CA TYR A 598 18.86 -19.52 14.13
C TYR A 598 19.83 -18.64 14.92
N ARG A 599 19.74 -17.32 14.72
CA ARG A 599 20.49 -16.33 15.51
C ARG A 599 19.82 -16.09 16.85
N LEU A 600 20.42 -16.57 17.93
CA LEU A 600 19.94 -16.43 19.29
C LEU A 600 20.85 -15.47 20.08
N GLY A 601 20.49 -14.19 20.14
CA GLY A 601 21.29 -13.18 20.82
C GLY A 601 22.75 -13.14 20.32
N ALA A 602 23.70 -13.47 21.19
CA ALA A 602 25.13 -13.44 20.90
C ALA A 602 25.68 -14.70 20.22
N VAL A 603 24.87 -15.73 19.94
CA VAL A 603 25.30 -17.00 19.37
C VAL A 603 24.42 -17.41 18.18
N ASN A 604 24.96 -18.23 17.28
CA ASN A 604 24.16 -18.99 16.32
C ASN A 604 23.82 -20.36 16.94
N LEU A 605 22.55 -20.74 16.89
CA LEU A 605 22.10 -22.05 17.32
C LEU A 605 21.74 -22.87 16.08
N ARG A 606 22.51 -23.93 15.82
CA ARG A 606 22.23 -24.86 14.71
C ARG A 606 21.64 -26.14 15.28
N VAL A 607 20.46 -26.51 14.81
CA VAL A 607 19.78 -27.76 15.13
C VAL A 607 19.79 -28.63 13.90
N GLY A 608 20.28 -29.86 14.02
CA GLY A 608 20.43 -30.80 12.89
C GLY A 608 20.61 -32.23 13.33
N ASP A 609 21.14 -33.05 12.44
CA ASP A 609 21.32 -34.52 12.68
C ASP A 609 22.47 -34.83 13.65
N THR A 610 23.38 -33.88 13.84
CA THR A 610 24.57 -34.01 14.70
C THR A 610 24.65 -32.80 15.66
N GLY A 611 25.41 -32.93 16.73
CA GLY A 611 25.65 -31.87 17.69
C GLY A 611 25.61 -32.37 19.13
N LEU A 612 25.51 -31.45 20.07
CA LEU A 612 25.41 -31.79 21.49
C LEU A 612 24.11 -32.53 21.79
N GLU A 613 24.20 -33.63 22.47
CA GLU A 613 23.05 -34.43 22.91
C GLU A 613 22.53 -33.99 24.28
N ASN A 614 23.39 -33.37 25.11
CA ASN A 614 23.07 -32.84 26.43
C ASN A 614 23.78 -31.51 26.65
N LEU A 615 23.16 -30.61 27.40
CA LEU A 615 23.74 -29.35 27.88
C LEU A 615 23.86 -29.39 29.40
N SER A 616 24.98 -28.89 29.92
CA SER A 616 25.05 -28.59 31.36
C SER A 616 24.21 -27.33 31.68
N ASP A 617 23.81 -27.15 32.94
CA ASP A 617 23.05 -25.97 33.37
C ASP A 617 23.78 -24.66 33.02
N ASP A 618 25.10 -24.62 33.17
CA ASP A 618 25.90 -23.44 32.79
C ASP A 618 25.89 -23.18 31.28
N GLN A 619 25.99 -24.23 30.45
CA GLN A 619 25.90 -24.12 28.99
C GLN A 619 24.53 -23.65 28.54
N LEU A 620 23.47 -24.16 29.18
CA LEU A 620 22.10 -23.72 28.88
C LEU A 620 21.89 -22.26 29.26
N GLN A 621 22.37 -21.84 30.44
CA GLN A 621 22.26 -20.44 30.86
C GLN A 621 23.07 -19.49 29.96
N GLU A 622 24.28 -19.88 29.54
CA GLU A 622 25.10 -19.12 28.58
C GLU A 622 24.40 -18.99 27.21
N LEU A 623 23.82 -20.06 26.73
CA LEU A 623 23.12 -20.10 25.45
C LEU A 623 21.87 -19.20 25.44
N LEU A 624 21.20 -19.08 26.57
CA LEU A 624 19.92 -18.36 26.68
C LEU A 624 20.07 -16.90 27.17
N ARG A 625 21.26 -16.47 27.51
CA ARG A 625 21.57 -15.06 27.82
C ARG A 625 21.52 -14.20 26.58
#